data_3ac5b86400945b03c8827af79a565652
#
_entry.id   3ac5b86400945b03c8827af79a565652
#
_cell.length_a   1.000
_cell.length_b   1.000
_cell.length_c   1.000
_cell.angle_alpha   90.00
_cell.angle_beta   90.00
_cell.angle_gamma   90.00
#
_symmetry.space_group_name_H-M   'P 1'
#
loop_
_entity.id
_entity.type
_entity.pdbx_description
1 polymer ?
#
loop_
_entity_poly.entity_id
_entity_poly.type
_entity_poly.pdbx_seq_one_letter_code
_entity_poly.pdbx_strand_id
1 'polypeptide(L)'
;MNLPNGHVLQNGKYRITHVIGQGGFGITYKGVWYTEVKGSLGTVQTEVPICIKEYFFKDYCYREAESFAVKVHSETGRVLFDKFKEKLIKEAKILSEVHHPHIVNVLEVFEENGTAYIAMEYIPGCSLKYMMDREGILPEPKVLRYVRQIGEALQFVHEKNI
;
A
#
# COMPACT_ATOMS: atom_id res chain seq x y z
N MET A 1 -18.11 2.04 2.91
CA MET A 1 -17.15 1.20 2.16
C MET A 1 -15.72 1.34 2.70
N ASN A 2 -15.23 2.55 2.93
CA ASN A 2 -13.89 2.81 3.44
C ASN A 2 -13.82 2.68 4.96
N LEU A 3 -12.62 2.40 5.49
CA LEU A 3 -12.36 2.55 6.90
C LEU A 3 -12.47 4.03 7.29
N PRO A 4 -13.04 4.35 8.47
CA PRO A 4 -13.17 5.73 8.90
C PRO A 4 -11.82 6.35 9.25
N ASN A 5 -11.74 7.68 9.15
CA ASN A 5 -10.58 8.43 9.61
C ASN A 5 -10.37 8.17 11.11
N GLY A 6 -9.14 7.92 11.50
CA GLY A 6 -8.79 7.58 12.87
C GLY A 6 -8.86 6.09 13.20
N HIS A 7 -9.32 5.23 12.26
CA HIS A 7 -9.34 3.79 12.47
C HIS A 7 -7.93 3.25 12.70
N VAL A 8 -7.77 2.38 13.69
CA VAL A 8 -6.48 1.78 14.06
C VAL A 8 -6.39 0.34 13.57
N LEU A 9 -5.21 -0.04 13.14
CA LEU A 9 -4.85 -1.39 12.69
C LEU A 9 -3.66 -1.90 13.49
N GLN A 10 -3.51 -3.23 13.57
CA GLN A 10 -2.41 -3.89 14.29
C GLN A 10 -2.26 -3.40 15.74
N ASN A 11 -3.40 -3.41 16.48
CA ASN A 11 -3.44 -2.99 17.89
C ASN A 11 -2.88 -1.58 18.15
N GLY A 12 -3.16 -0.65 17.25
CA GLY A 12 -2.74 0.75 17.36
C GLY A 12 -1.38 1.08 16.74
N LYS A 13 -0.70 0.12 16.14
CA LYS A 13 0.57 0.34 15.43
C LYS A 13 0.40 1.33 14.27
N TYR A 14 -0.73 1.21 13.54
CA TYR A 14 -1.08 2.08 12.42
C TYR A 14 -2.40 2.78 12.67
N ARG A 15 -2.50 4.02 12.21
CA ARG A 15 -3.75 4.81 12.23
C ARG A 15 -4.03 5.36 10.84
N ILE A 16 -5.24 5.12 10.34
CA ILE A 16 -5.73 5.68 9.09
C ILE A 16 -6.01 7.17 9.27
N THR A 17 -5.51 8.01 8.37
CA THR A 17 -5.85 9.43 8.32
C THR A 17 -6.96 9.70 7.30
N HIS A 18 -6.77 9.34 6.05
CA HIS A 18 -7.77 9.50 4.99
C HIS A 18 -7.47 8.62 3.79
N VAL A 19 -8.47 8.45 2.92
CA VAL A 19 -8.34 7.76 1.64
C VAL A 19 -7.60 8.64 0.64
N ILE A 20 -6.62 8.08 -0.05
CA ILE A 20 -5.87 8.76 -1.12
C ILE A 20 -6.08 8.12 -2.49
N GLY A 21 -6.69 6.95 -2.56
CA GLY A 21 -7.00 6.29 -3.82
C GLY A 21 -7.94 5.11 -3.66
N GLN A 22 -8.68 4.80 -4.72
CA GLN A 22 -9.57 3.64 -4.81
C GLN A 22 -9.50 3.04 -6.19
N GLY A 23 -9.56 1.72 -6.27
CA GLY A 23 -9.64 0.98 -7.51
C GLY A 23 -10.55 -0.24 -7.38
N GLY A 24 -10.64 -1.07 -8.43
CA GLY A 24 -11.46 -2.28 -8.43
C GLY A 24 -11.00 -3.34 -7.43
N PHE A 25 -9.72 -3.35 -7.08
CA PHE A 25 -9.09 -4.36 -6.23
C PHE A 25 -8.64 -3.85 -4.87
N GLY A 26 -8.72 -2.56 -4.62
CA GLY A 26 -8.22 -2.04 -3.36
C GLY A 26 -8.51 -0.58 -3.06
N ILE A 27 -8.29 -0.25 -1.81
CA ILE A 27 -8.41 1.10 -1.27
C ILE A 27 -7.05 1.47 -0.68
N THR A 28 -6.56 2.65 -1.04
CA THR A 28 -5.30 3.18 -0.54
C THR A 28 -5.55 4.32 0.43
N TYR A 29 -4.97 4.20 1.61
CA TYR A 29 -5.07 5.19 2.69
C TYR A 29 -3.72 5.84 2.94
N LYS A 30 -3.74 7.11 3.30
CA LYS A 30 -2.65 7.69 4.06
C LYS A 30 -2.86 7.35 5.53
N GLY A 31 -1.78 7.09 6.23
CA GLY A 31 -1.82 6.77 7.65
C GLY A 31 -0.55 7.17 8.37
N VAL A 32 -0.51 6.83 9.63
CA VAL A 32 0.62 7.07 10.53
C VAL A 32 1.04 5.74 11.17
N TRP A 33 2.33 5.49 11.18
CA TRP A 33 2.95 4.43 11.94
C TRP A 33 3.52 5.02 13.23
N TYR A 34 3.07 4.49 14.36
CA TYR A 34 3.59 4.84 15.67
C TYR A 34 4.77 3.91 16.01
N THR A 35 5.95 4.49 16.13
CA THR A 35 7.18 3.78 16.48
C THR A 35 7.87 4.47 17.65
N GLU A 36 8.72 3.74 18.35
CA GLU A 36 9.51 4.26 19.46
C GLU A 36 10.97 4.39 19.06
N VAL A 37 11.54 5.55 19.33
CA VAL A 37 12.98 5.79 19.20
C VAL A 37 13.59 5.83 20.59
N LYS A 38 14.49 4.88 20.86
CA LYS A 38 15.23 4.82 22.13
C LYS A 38 16.52 5.63 22.00
N GLY A 39 16.74 6.51 22.96
CA GLY A 39 17.94 7.33 23.06
C GLY A 39 18.50 7.36 24.49
N SER A 40 19.63 8.04 24.70
CA SER A 40 20.26 8.22 26.02
C SER A 40 19.40 8.93 27.04
N LEU A 41 18.42 9.73 26.60
CA LEU A 41 17.50 10.50 27.42
C LEU A 41 16.11 9.85 27.59
N GLY A 42 15.95 8.59 27.16
CA GLY A 42 14.69 7.86 27.25
C GLY A 42 14.12 7.47 25.90
N THR A 43 12.84 7.04 25.90
CA THR A 43 12.10 6.61 24.72
C THR A 43 11.16 7.71 24.26
N VAL A 44 11.21 8.05 22.97
CA VAL A 44 10.32 9.02 22.34
C VAL A 44 9.44 8.30 21.32
N GLN A 45 8.13 8.51 21.42
CA GLN A 45 7.20 8.06 20.39
C GLN A 45 7.32 8.96 19.16
N THR A 46 7.43 8.33 17.99
CA THR A 46 7.57 9.03 16.72
C THR A 46 6.45 8.61 15.78
N GLU A 47 5.90 9.56 15.06
CA GLU A 47 4.91 9.35 14.01
C GLU A 47 5.59 9.37 12.64
N VAL A 48 5.45 8.28 11.90
CA VAL A 48 5.99 8.16 10.55
C VAL A 48 4.84 8.10 9.55
N PRO A 49 4.77 9.01 8.56
CA PRO A 49 3.74 8.94 7.54
C PRO A 49 3.93 7.69 6.68
N ILE A 50 2.86 6.94 6.48
CA ILE A 50 2.83 5.71 5.69
C ILE A 50 1.64 5.71 4.74
N CYS A 51 1.71 4.78 3.79
CA CYS A 51 0.62 4.41 2.91
C CYS A 51 0.15 3.01 3.27
N ILE A 52 -1.15 2.81 3.41
CA ILE A 52 -1.74 1.50 3.67
C ILE A 52 -2.66 1.16 2.51
N LYS A 53 -2.38 0.04 1.85
CA LYS A 53 -3.21 -0.49 0.80
C LYS A 53 -4.02 -1.66 1.35
N GLU A 54 -5.35 -1.53 1.31
CA GLU A 54 -6.29 -2.57 1.68
C GLU A 54 -6.72 -3.34 0.45
N TYR A 55 -6.68 -4.67 0.51
CA TYR A 55 -7.30 -5.51 -0.50
C TYR A 55 -8.82 -5.44 -0.34
N PHE A 56 -9.50 -4.91 -1.33
CA PHE A 56 -10.94 -4.76 -1.37
C PHE A 56 -11.45 -4.98 -2.79
N PHE A 57 -11.82 -6.21 -3.08
CA PHE A 57 -12.30 -6.60 -4.40
C PHE A 57 -13.77 -6.24 -4.53
N LYS A 58 -14.02 -5.00 -4.92
CA LYS A 58 -15.32 -4.32 -4.91
C LYS A 58 -16.48 -5.15 -5.47
N ASP A 59 -16.24 -5.93 -6.52
CA ASP A 59 -17.29 -6.71 -7.19
C ASP A 59 -17.68 -7.96 -6.41
N TYR A 60 -16.87 -8.41 -5.47
CA TYR A 60 -17.06 -9.67 -4.72
C TYR A 60 -17.22 -9.49 -3.23
N CYS A 61 -16.91 -8.33 -2.69
CA CYS A 61 -16.94 -8.10 -1.25
C CYS A 61 -17.63 -6.80 -0.85
N TYR A 62 -17.99 -6.74 0.42
CA TYR A 62 -18.55 -5.54 1.06
C TYR A 62 -17.99 -5.39 2.47
N ARG A 63 -18.10 -4.20 3.02
CA ARG A 63 -17.71 -3.93 4.40
C ARG A 63 -18.94 -3.95 5.31
N GLU A 64 -18.86 -4.72 6.37
CA GLU A 64 -19.86 -4.71 7.44
C GLU A 64 -19.74 -3.42 8.27
N ALA A 65 -20.88 -2.76 8.52
CA ALA A 65 -20.88 -1.43 9.11
C ALA A 65 -20.37 -1.37 10.55
N GLU A 66 -20.69 -2.36 11.35
CA GLU A 66 -20.38 -2.36 12.80
C GLU A 66 -18.96 -2.86 13.10
N SER A 67 -18.55 -3.94 12.46
CA SER A 67 -17.25 -4.59 12.71
C SER A 67 -16.13 -4.10 11.78
N PHE A 68 -16.47 -3.36 10.72
CA PHE A 68 -15.57 -2.99 9.62
C PHE A 68 -14.99 -4.19 8.87
N ALA A 69 -15.46 -5.40 9.14
CA ALA A 69 -15.00 -6.61 8.47
C ALA A 69 -15.38 -6.61 6.98
N VAL A 70 -14.47 -7.10 6.17
CA VAL A 70 -14.71 -7.35 4.74
C VAL A 70 -15.33 -8.73 4.61
N LYS A 71 -16.51 -8.80 4.00
CA LYS A 71 -17.27 -10.03 3.77
C LYS A 71 -17.55 -10.22 2.29
N VAL A 72 -17.64 -11.46 1.87
CA VAL A 72 -17.86 -11.85 0.47
C VAL A 72 -19.33 -12.12 0.23
N HIS A 73 -19.85 -11.68 -0.92
CA HIS A 73 -21.27 -11.80 -1.26
C HIS A 73 -21.74 -13.24 -1.52
N SER A 74 -20.87 -14.14 -1.99
CA SER A 74 -21.22 -15.51 -2.37
C SER A 74 -20.07 -16.49 -2.20
N GLU A 75 -20.36 -17.77 -2.13
CA GLU A 75 -19.36 -18.83 -2.06
C GLU A 75 -18.47 -18.87 -3.32
N THR A 76 -19.04 -18.63 -4.49
CA THR A 76 -18.27 -18.55 -5.75
C THR A 76 -17.32 -17.36 -5.73
N GLY A 77 -17.79 -16.21 -5.25
CA GLY A 77 -16.97 -15.01 -5.07
C GLY A 77 -15.86 -15.22 -4.03
N ARG A 78 -16.09 -16.03 -3.00
CA ARG A 78 -15.08 -16.34 -1.97
C ARG A 78 -13.86 -17.03 -2.55
N VAL A 79 -14.04 -17.99 -3.44
CA VAL A 79 -12.91 -18.69 -4.09
C VAL A 79 -12.01 -17.71 -4.84
N LEU A 80 -12.61 -16.81 -5.61
CA LEU A 80 -11.86 -15.77 -6.35
C LEU A 80 -11.22 -14.74 -5.41
N PHE A 81 -11.97 -14.29 -4.42
CA PHE A 81 -11.49 -13.34 -3.42
C PHE A 81 -10.25 -13.89 -2.69
N ASP A 82 -10.32 -15.11 -2.19
CA ASP A 82 -9.22 -15.74 -1.47
C ASP A 82 -8.01 -15.98 -2.37
N LYS A 83 -8.21 -16.44 -3.59
CA LYS A 83 -7.15 -16.67 -4.59
C LYS A 83 -6.36 -15.39 -4.88
N PHE A 84 -7.06 -14.29 -5.14
CA PHE A 84 -6.41 -13.00 -5.43
C PHE A 84 -5.78 -12.39 -4.18
N LYS A 85 -6.40 -12.58 -3.00
CA LYS A 85 -5.83 -12.16 -1.72
C LYS A 85 -4.50 -12.86 -1.44
N GLU A 86 -4.44 -14.17 -1.58
CA GLU A 86 -3.22 -14.96 -1.39
C GLU A 86 -2.12 -14.55 -2.37
N LYS A 87 -2.47 -14.32 -3.63
CA LYS A 87 -1.53 -13.83 -4.63
C LYS A 87 -0.95 -12.47 -4.23
N LEU A 88 -1.80 -11.53 -3.80
CA LEU A 88 -1.38 -10.21 -3.34
C LEU A 88 -0.42 -10.30 -2.15
N ILE A 89 -0.75 -11.12 -1.16
CA ILE A 89 0.07 -11.33 0.03
C ILE A 89 1.44 -11.90 -0.37
N LYS A 90 1.47 -12.89 -1.24
CA LYS A 90 2.71 -13.51 -1.72
C LYS A 90 3.61 -12.49 -2.44
N GLU A 91 3.05 -11.74 -3.37
CA GLU A 91 3.78 -10.71 -4.11
C GLU A 91 4.31 -9.61 -3.18
N ALA A 92 3.48 -9.15 -2.25
CA ALA A 92 3.87 -8.12 -1.29
C ALA A 92 4.97 -8.60 -0.32
N LYS A 93 4.94 -9.86 0.11
CA LYS A 93 6.01 -10.44 0.93
C LYS A 93 7.34 -10.49 0.18
N ILE A 94 7.32 -10.86 -1.10
CA ILE A 94 8.52 -10.82 -1.94
C ILE A 94 9.05 -9.38 -2.04
N LEU A 95 8.18 -8.42 -2.29
CA LEU A 95 8.56 -7.01 -2.38
C LEU A 95 9.07 -6.44 -1.05
N SER A 96 8.63 -6.96 0.09
CA SER A 96 9.13 -6.54 1.40
C SER A 96 10.62 -6.84 1.63
N GLU A 97 11.17 -7.78 0.88
CA GLU A 97 12.60 -8.15 0.92
C GLU A 97 13.43 -7.37 -0.11
N VAL A 98 12.78 -6.58 -0.97
CA VAL A 98 13.43 -5.77 -2.00
C VAL A 98 13.75 -4.38 -1.46
N HIS A 99 15.03 -4.00 -1.52
CA HIS A 99 15.51 -2.67 -1.14
C HIS A 99 16.23 -2.03 -2.32
N HIS A 100 15.61 -1.02 -2.90
CA HIS A 100 16.15 -0.31 -4.07
C HIS A 100 15.68 1.15 -4.03
N PRO A 101 16.54 2.13 -4.40
CA PRO A 101 16.20 3.55 -4.31
C PRO A 101 15.03 3.99 -5.20
N HIS A 102 14.67 3.20 -6.23
CA HIS A 102 13.57 3.50 -7.15
C HIS A 102 12.38 2.55 -7.01
N ILE A 103 12.31 1.82 -5.90
CA ILE A 103 11.19 0.93 -5.56
C ILE A 103 10.68 1.33 -4.18
N VAL A 104 9.35 1.47 -4.04
CA VAL A 104 8.72 1.77 -2.76
C VAL A 104 9.00 0.66 -1.74
N ASN A 105 9.37 1.05 -0.51
CA ASN A 105 9.60 0.09 0.57
C ASN A 105 8.27 -0.43 1.12
N VAL A 106 8.10 -1.74 1.10
CA VAL A 106 7.02 -2.43 1.82
C VAL A 106 7.49 -2.70 3.24
N LEU A 107 6.78 -2.16 4.22
CA LEU A 107 7.14 -2.27 5.63
C LEU A 107 6.59 -3.55 6.24
N GLU A 108 5.33 -3.88 5.94
CA GLU A 108 4.63 -5.02 6.52
C GLU A 108 3.45 -5.44 5.65
N VAL A 109 3.17 -6.75 5.67
CA VAL A 109 1.96 -7.34 5.09
C VAL A 109 1.25 -8.09 6.20
N PHE A 110 -0.03 -7.80 6.42
CA PHE A 110 -0.80 -8.44 7.49
C PHE A 110 -2.27 -8.66 7.10
N GLU A 111 -2.91 -9.56 7.81
CA GLU A 111 -4.34 -9.84 7.65
C GLU A 111 -5.09 -9.33 8.88
N GLU A 112 -6.17 -8.62 8.65
CA GLU A 112 -7.08 -8.07 9.65
C GLU A 112 -8.42 -7.75 8.98
N ASN A 113 -9.51 -7.66 9.73
CA ASN A 113 -10.84 -7.33 9.21
C ASN A 113 -11.32 -8.24 8.06
N GLY A 114 -10.89 -9.50 8.02
CA GLY A 114 -11.26 -10.43 6.95
C GLY A 114 -10.63 -10.14 5.60
N THR A 115 -9.59 -9.34 5.56
CA THR A 115 -8.86 -8.98 4.35
C THR A 115 -7.35 -8.85 4.62
N ALA A 116 -6.59 -8.37 3.64
CA ALA A 116 -5.15 -8.15 3.75
C ALA A 116 -4.79 -6.68 3.55
N TYR A 117 -3.75 -6.26 4.24
CA TYR A 117 -3.20 -4.92 4.19
C TYR A 117 -1.72 -4.95 3.86
N ILE A 118 -1.28 -3.97 3.11
CA ILE A 118 0.14 -3.71 2.83
C ILE A 118 0.47 -2.34 3.37
N ALA A 119 1.33 -2.28 4.39
CA ALA A 119 1.90 -1.03 4.88
C ALA A 119 3.20 -0.74 4.12
N MET A 120 3.31 0.43 3.56
CA MET A 120 4.47 0.85 2.77
C MET A 120 4.83 2.31 3.07
N GLU A 121 6.02 2.72 2.71
CA GLU A 121 6.42 4.12 2.85
C GLU A 121 5.46 5.05 2.07
N TYR A 122 5.21 6.22 2.65
CA TYR A 122 4.47 7.27 1.96
C TYR A 122 5.45 8.10 1.12
N ILE A 123 5.17 8.19 -0.18
CA ILE A 123 5.95 9.00 -1.09
C ILE A 123 5.16 10.28 -1.39
N PRO A 124 5.59 11.44 -0.88
CA PRO A 124 4.96 12.70 -1.20
C PRO A 124 5.23 13.06 -2.66
N GLY A 125 4.24 13.63 -3.32
CA GLY A 125 4.36 14.02 -4.72
C GLY A 125 3.16 13.59 -5.55
N CYS A 126 3.39 13.37 -6.83
CA CYS A 126 2.35 12.96 -7.77
C CYS A 126 2.83 11.87 -8.72
N SER A 127 1.88 11.20 -9.37
CA SER A 127 2.18 10.20 -10.40
C SER A 127 2.67 10.85 -11.70
N LEU A 128 3.37 10.07 -12.51
CA LEU A 128 3.75 10.52 -13.86
C LEU A 128 2.53 10.86 -14.72
N LYS A 129 1.44 10.10 -14.56
CA LYS A 129 0.19 10.40 -15.26
C LYS A 129 -0.32 11.78 -14.90
N TYR A 130 -0.41 12.09 -13.61
CA TYR A 130 -0.85 13.42 -13.16
C TYR A 130 0.05 14.53 -13.70
N MET A 131 1.36 14.31 -13.70
CA MET A 131 2.33 15.27 -14.23
C MET A 131 2.13 15.51 -15.73
N MET A 132 1.94 14.44 -16.52
CA MET A 132 1.68 14.55 -17.95
C MET A 132 0.33 15.22 -18.27
N ASP A 133 -0.70 14.91 -17.50
CA ASP A 133 -2.03 15.53 -17.65
C ASP A 133 -1.98 17.03 -17.36
N ARG A 134 -1.10 17.46 -16.44
CA ARG A 134 -0.96 18.88 -16.06
C ARG A 134 0.03 19.65 -16.93
N GLU A 135 1.16 19.07 -17.28
CA GLU A 135 2.26 19.75 -17.97
C GLU A 135 2.30 19.43 -19.47
N GLY A 136 1.55 18.42 -19.93
CA GLY A 136 1.60 17.93 -21.30
C GLY A 136 2.85 17.13 -21.61
N ILE A 137 3.48 17.38 -22.74
CA ILE A 137 4.70 16.69 -23.16
C ILE A 137 5.86 17.10 -22.27
N LEU A 138 6.46 16.12 -21.60
CA LEU A 138 7.61 16.36 -20.73
C LEU A 138 8.89 16.55 -21.55
N PRO A 139 9.87 17.40 -21.09
CA PRO A 139 11.16 17.56 -21.74
C PRO A 139 11.93 16.24 -21.82
N GLU A 140 12.62 16.01 -22.93
CA GLU A 140 13.38 14.78 -23.18
C GLU A 140 14.37 14.41 -22.04
N PRO A 141 15.18 15.31 -21.49
CA PRO A 141 16.08 14.98 -20.38
C PRO A 141 15.36 14.43 -19.15
N LYS A 142 14.17 14.97 -18.85
CA LYS A 142 13.32 14.53 -17.74
C LYS A 142 12.77 13.13 -17.99
N VAL A 143 12.27 12.87 -19.20
CA VAL A 143 11.77 11.55 -19.61
C VAL A 143 12.87 10.50 -19.55
N LEU A 144 14.06 10.78 -20.08
CA LEU A 144 15.20 9.88 -20.05
C LEU A 144 15.64 9.54 -18.63
N ARG A 145 15.60 10.50 -17.72
CA ARG A 145 15.88 10.25 -16.29
C ARG A 145 14.88 9.28 -15.67
N TYR A 146 13.60 9.48 -15.89
CA TYR A 146 12.56 8.59 -15.36
C TYR A 146 12.63 7.18 -15.96
N VAL A 147 12.81 7.08 -17.27
CA VAL A 147 12.96 5.79 -17.95
C VAL A 147 14.17 5.02 -17.43
N ARG A 148 15.30 5.71 -17.19
CA ARG A 148 16.49 5.09 -16.60
C ARG A 148 16.22 4.57 -15.20
N GLN A 149 15.59 5.37 -14.33
CA GLN A 149 15.26 4.98 -12.97
C GLN A 149 14.31 3.77 -12.93
N ILE A 150 13.28 3.76 -13.77
CA ILE A 150 12.35 2.63 -13.91
C ILE A 150 13.08 1.41 -14.46
N GLY A 151 13.93 1.57 -15.46
CA GLY A 151 14.71 0.49 -16.06
C GLY A 151 15.67 -0.16 -15.06
N GLU A 152 16.36 0.62 -14.24
CA GLU A 152 17.22 0.12 -13.16
C GLU A 152 16.43 -0.69 -12.13
N ALA A 153 15.26 -0.19 -11.73
CA ALA A 153 14.37 -0.89 -10.81
C ALA A 153 13.87 -2.23 -11.40
N LEU A 154 13.43 -2.23 -12.65
CA LEU A 154 12.98 -3.44 -13.34
C LEU A 154 14.10 -4.45 -13.52
N GLN A 155 15.30 -4.02 -13.90
CA GLN A 155 16.47 -4.90 -13.99
C GLN A 155 16.74 -5.58 -12.66
N PHE A 156 16.73 -4.81 -11.57
CA PHE A 156 16.98 -5.32 -10.22
C PHE A 156 15.98 -6.41 -9.81
N VAL A 157 14.68 -6.22 -10.05
CA VAL A 157 13.66 -7.22 -9.70
C VAL A 157 13.71 -8.42 -10.64
N HIS A 158 13.98 -8.25 -11.93
CA HIS A 158 14.13 -9.34 -12.88
C HIS A 158 15.34 -10.25 -12.57
N GLU A 159 16.45 -9.69 -12.12
CA GLU A 159 17.62 -10.45 -11.65
C GLU A 159 17.30 -11.31 -10.41
N LYS A 160 16.29 -10.94 -9.65
CA LYS A 160 15.77 -11.69 -8.49
C LYS A 160 14.63 -12.66 -8.83
N ASN A 161 14.28 -12.79 -10.11
CA ASN A 161 13.15 -13.62 -10.60
C ASN A 161 11.78 -13.20 -10.01
N ILE A 162 11.56 -11.91 -9.85
CA ILE A 162 10.31 -11.30 -9.40
C ILE A 162 9.56 -10.71 -10.60
#